data_92c8a049965088317b76b40bd388ef3b
#
_entry.id   92c8a049965088317b76b40bd388ef3b
#
_cell.length_a   1.000
_cell.length_b   1.000
_cell.length_c   1.000
_cell.angle_alpha   90.00
_cell.angle_beta   90.00
_cell.angle_gamma   90.00
#
_symmetry.space_group_name_H-M   'P 1'
#
loop_
_entity.id
_entity.type
_entity.pdbx_description
1 polymer ?
#
loop_
_entity_poly.entity_id
_entity_poly.type
_entity_poly.pdbx_seq_one_letter_code
_entity_poly.pdbx_strand_id
1 'polypeptide(L)'
;MNNEKNDKYKYSPADFKSDQEVKWCPGCGNHAILTSVVRALPQVAEALHYKHERFTFVSGIGCSSRFPYYMNTFGFHGIHGRAPAIATGVKVANPKLSVWQVTGDGDALAIGGNHFIHAVRRNIDINILLFNNEIYGLTKGQYSPTSKLGKVTKTSPFGTIEHPFNPGELVPVSYTHLRAHETRR
;
A
#
# COMPACT_ATOMS: atom_id res chain seq x y z
N MET A 1 27.80 24.88 15.54
CA MET A 1 28.01 24.26 14.21
C MET A 1 27.20 22.99 13.96
N ASN A 2 26.10 22.70 14.71
CA ASN A 2 25.31 21.46 14.54
C ASN A 2 23.95 21.64 13.88
N ASN A 3 23.50 22.86 13.54
CA ASN A 3 22.16 23.09 12.98
C ASN A 3 22.07 22.90 11.46
N GLU A 4 23.13 23.17 10.70
CA GLU A 4 23.08 23.06 9.22
C GLU A 4 22.99 21.62 8.68
N LYS A 5 23.46 20.62 9.45
CA LYS A 5 23.40 19.21 9.03
C LYS A 5 21.99 18.63 9.09
N ASN A 6 21.10 19.19 9.91
CA ASN A 6 19.73 18.66 10.09
C ASN A 6 18.71 19.29 9.14
N ASP A 7 18.95 20.47 8.59
CA ASP A 7 18.01 21.14 7.67
C ASP A 7 17.83 20.40 6.34
N LYS A 8 18.78 19.58 5.97
CA LYS A 8 18.79 18.78 4.73
C LYS A 8 17.65 17.75 4.64
N TYR A 9 17.04 17.39 5.76
CA TYR A 9 15.99 16.36 5.83
C TYR A 9 14.65 16.92 6.32
N LYS A 10 14.56 18.23 6.45
CA LYS A 10 13.34 18.93 6.81
C LYS A 10 12.50 19.19 5.57
N TYR A 11 11.32 18.62 5.56
CA TYR A 11 10.34 18.76 4.51
C TYR A 11 9.01 19.21 5.09
N SER A 12 8.19 19.81 4.26
CA SER A 12 6.78 20.09 4.54
C SER A 12 5.89 19.02 3.90
N PRO A 13 4.65 18.88 4.31
CA PRO A 13 3.68 18.02 3.61
C PRO A 13 3.52 18.37 2.12
N ALA A 14 3.67 19.65 1.75
CA ALA A 14 3.57 20.10 0.38
C ALA A 14 4.66 19.49 -0.54
N ASP A 15 5.85 19.22 0.00
CA ASP A 15 6.94 18.63 -0.76
C ASP A 15 6.65 17.20 -1.23
N PHE A 16 5.76 16.50 -0.54
CA PHE A 16 5.34 15.13 -0.86
C PHE A 16 4.03 15.04 -1.65
N LYS A 17 3.38 16.17 -1.93
CA LYS A 17 2.13 16.21 -2.68
C LYS A 17 2.40 16.58 -4.13
N SER A 18 1.87 15.80 -5.09
CA SER A 18 1.95 16.15 -6.51
C SER A 18 0.94 17.27 -6.87
N ASP A 19 1.11 17.84 -8.04
CA ASP A 19 0.21 18.82 -8.66
C ASP A 19 -1.03 18.18 -9.32
N GLN A 20 -1.10 16.84 -9.32
CA GLN A 20 -2.16 16.11 -9.98
C GLN A 20 -3.50 16.23 -9.25
N GLU A 21 -4.56 16.48 -10.01
CA GLU A 21 -5.92 16.48 -9.49
C GLU A 21 -6.34 15.08 -9.03
N VAL A 22 -6.82 14.98 -7.79
CA VAL A 22 -7.27 13.70 -7.21
C VAL A 22 -8.61 13.30 -7.81
N LYS A 23 -8.66 12.14 -8.46
CA LYS A 23 -9.82 11.60 -9.20
C LYS A 23 -10.67 10.60 -8.39
N TRP A 24 -10.50 10.53 -7.09
CA TRP A 24 -11.37 9.73 -6.23
C TRP A 24 -12.72 10.40 -6.00
N CYS A 25 -13.74 9.60 -5.73
CA CYS A 25 -15.08 10.11 -5.45
C CYS A 25 -15.09 11.06 -4.24
N PRO A 26 -15.93 12.09 -4.24
CA PRO A 26 -16.14 12.94 -3.07
C PRO A 26 -16.49 12.11 -1.82
N GLY A 27 -15.85 12.38 -0.70
CA GLY A 27 -16.07 11.66 0.55
C GLY A 27 -15.40 10.28 0.65
N CYS A 28 -14.65 9.86 -0.37
CA CYS A 28 -13.90 8.60 -0.31
C CYS A 28 -12.79 8.64 0.74
N GLY A 29 -12.68 7.58 1.55
CA GLY A 29 -11.64 7.45 2.59
C GLY A 29 -10.20 7.54 2.08
N ASN A 30 -9.98 7.27 0.80
CA ASN A 30 -8.66 7.39 0.17
C ASN A 30 -8.07 8.80 0.29
N HIS A 31 -8.91 9.85 0.31
CA HIS A 31 -8.47 11.23 0.52
C HIS A 31 -7.85 11.43 1.92
N ALA A 32 -8.48 10.85 2.94
CA ALA A 32 -7.98 10.93 4.30
C ALA A 32 -6.66 10.18 4.46
N ILE A 33 -6.55 9.00 3.86
CA ILE A 33 -5.31 8.20 3.89
C ILE A 33 -4.17 8.92 3.16
N LEU A 34 -4.42 9.47 1.97
CA LEU A 34 -3.43 10.27 1.25
C LEU A 34 -2.94 11.44 2.10
N THR A 35 -3.86 12.19 2.69
CA THR A 35 -3.54 13.32 3.55
C THR A 35 -2.70 12.90 4.76
N SER A 36 -3.02 11.77 5.37
CA SER A 36 -2.28 11.23 6.52
C SER A 36 -0.87 10.82 6.15
N VAL A 37 -0.69 10.14 5.02
CA VAL A 37 0.63 9.73 4.52
C VAL A 37 1.48 10.95 4.18
N VAL A 38 0.93 11.91 3.43
CA VAL A 38 1.63 13.16 3.05
C VAL A 38 2.07 13.94 4.29
N ARG A 39 1.29 13.94 5.37
CA ARG A 39 1.64 14.59 6.64
C ARG A 39 2.68 13.81 7.45
N ALA A 40 2.71 12.49 7.35
CA ALA A 40 3.64 11.65 8.09
C ALA A 40 5.04 11.60 7.47
N LEU A 41 5.13 11.65 6.14
CA LEU A 41 6.42 11.49 5.44
C LEU A 41 7.50 12.51 5.84
N PRO A 42 7.23 13.79 6.09
CA PRO A 42 8.23 14.72 6.61
C PRO A 42 8.86 14.25 7.93
N GLN A 43 8.05 13.74 8.84
CA GLN A 43 8.52 13.22 10.13
C GLN A 43 9.37 11.95 9.95
N VAL A 44 8.96 11.08 9.04
CA VAL A 44 9.74 9.87 8.68
C VAL A 44 11.07 10.26 8.04
N ALA A 45 11.07 11.24 7.14
CA ALA A 45 12.27 11.74 6.47
C ALA A 45 13.27 12.31 7.48
N GLU A 46 12.81 13.12 8.42
CA GLU A 46 13.64 13.70 9.48
C GLU A 46 14.17 12.63 10.42
N ALA A 47 13.32 11.74 10.93
CA ALA A 47 13.69 10.68 11.87
C ALA A 47 14.72 9.69 11.30
N LEU A 48 14.57 9.34 10.02
CA LEU A 48 15.46 8.38 9.34
C LEU A 48 16.62 9.05 8.59
N HIS A 49 16.72 10.38 8.60
CA HIS A 49 17.66 11.15 7.80
C HIS A 49 17.58 10.77 6.31
N TYR A 50 16.36 10.64 5.80
CA TYR A 50 16.11 10.29 4.41
C TYR A 50 15.82 11.53 3.57
N LYS A 51 16.51 11.60 2.43
CA LYS A 51 16.13 12.55 1.41
C LYS A 51 14.84 12.14 0.73
N HIS A 52 14.13 13.10 0.18
CA HIS A 52 12.88 12.93 -0.56
C HIS A 52 12.97 11.82 -1.64
N GLU A 53 14.08 11.74 -2.36
CA GLU A 53 14.32 10.78 -3.44
C GLU A 53 14.44 9.32 -2.97
N ARG A 54 14.48 9.09 -1.65
CA ARG A 54 14.48 7.73 -1.09
C ARG A 54 13.09 7.10 -1.01
N PHE A 55 12.04 7.89 -1.09
CA PHE A 55 10.68 7.38 -1.02
C PHE A 55 10.21 6.94 -2.40
N THR A 56 9.70 5.73 -2.50
CA THR A 56 9.18 5.16 -3.74
C THR A 56 7.86 4.46 -3.48
N PHE A 57 6.82 4.86 -4.22
CA PHE A 57 5.49 4.25 -4.11
C PHE A 57 5.23 3.32 -5.28
N VAL A 58 4.81 2.09 -5.00
CA VAL A 58 4.50 1.06 -6.00
C VAL A 58 3.06 0.64 -5.84
N SER A 59 2.29 0.63 -6.91
CA SER A 59 0.89 0.21 -6.88
C SER A 59 0.53 -0.81 -7.95
N GLY A 60 -0.53 -1.58 -7.69
CA GLY A 60 -1.19 -2.43 -8.66
C GLY A 60 -2.31 -1.68 -9.40
N ILE A 61 -3.52 -2.25 -9.45
CA ILE A 61 -4.68 -1.66 -10.13
C ILE A 61 -5.87 -1.54 -9.17
N GLY A 62 -6.59 -0.45 -9.29
CA GLY A 62 -7.78 -0.12 -8.51
C GLY A 62 -7.81 1.35 -8.11
N CYS A 63 -8.82 1.75 -7.34
CA CYS A 63 -8.96 3.15 -6.90
C CYS A 63 -7.76 3.58 -6.05
N SER A 64 -7.35 2.77 -5.07
CA SER A 64 -6.19 3.02 -4.22
C SER A 64 -4.89 3.10 -5.01
N SER A 65 -4.79 2.34 -6.09
CA SER A 65 -3.57 2.25 -6.91
C SER A 65 -3.25 3.51 -7.70
N ARG A 66 -4.15 4.50 -7.69
CA ARG A 66 -3.84 5.85 -8.18
C ARG A 66 -2.91 6.64 -7.25
N PHE A 67 -2.65 6.15 -6.07
CA PHE A 67 -1.87 6.82 -5.03
C PHE A 67 -0.52 7.37 -5.53
N PRO A 68 0.31 6.64 -6.30
CA PRO A 68 1.59 7.17 -6.79
C PRO A 68 1.45 8.43 -7.66
N TYR A 69 0.33 8.64 -8.35
CA TYR A 69 0.11 9.85 -9.14
C TYR A 69 -0.06 11.10 -8.28
N TYR A 70 -0.51 10.91 -7.03
CA TYR A 70 -0.81 12.01 -6.11
C TYR A 70 0.35 12.30 -5.15
N MET A 71 1.43 11.52 -5.26
CA MET A 71 2.66 11.70 -4.49
C MET A 71 3.73 12.34 -5.34
N ASN A 72 4.41 13.34 -4.80
CA ASN A 72 5.61 13.91 -5.41
C ASN A 72 6.84 13.10 -4.96
N THR A 73 6.90 11.83 -5.35
CA THR A 73 7.97 10.88 -5.07
C THR A 73 8.21 10.03 -6.31
N PHE A 74 9.25 9.21 -6.30
CA PHE A 74 9.35 8.17 -7.33
C PHE A 74 8.21 7.16 -7.15
N GLY A 75 7.70 6.62 -8.27
CA GLY A 75 6.59 5.68 -8.23
C GLY A 75 6.47 4.80 -9.44
N PHE A 76 5.83 3.65 -9.23
CA PHE A 76 5.47 2.70 -10.27
C PHE A 76 3.97 2.38 -10.15
N HIS A 77 3.25 2.55 -11.25
CA HIS A 77 1.89 2.05 -11.39
C HIS A 77 1.96 0.80 -12.27
N GLY A 78 1.82 -0.35 -11.63
CA GLY A 78 2.05 -1.64 -12.27
C GLY A 78 0.77 -2.33 -12.73
N ILE A 79 0.85 -3.66 -12.88
CA ILE A 79 -0.25 -4.53 -13.31
C ILE A 79 -1.02 -5.04 -12.07
N HIS A 80 -2.29 -5.36 -12.28
CA HIS A 80 -3.19 -5.88 -11.25
C HIS A 80 -2.61 -7.07 -10.49
N GLY A 81 -2.52 -6.94 -9.17
CA GLY A 81 -1.98 -7.94 -8.27
C GLY A 81 -0.45 -8.13 -8.31
N ARG A 82 0.29 -7.29 -9.03
CA ARG A 82 1.74 -7.44 -9.19
C ARG A 82 2.58 -6.45 -8.38
N ALA A 83 1.94 -5.54 -7.67
CA ALA A 83 2.64 -4.55 -6.84
C ALA A 83 3.64 -5.19 -5.85
N PRO A 84 3.34 -6.30 -5.15
CA PRO A 84 4.29 -6.92 -4.24
C PRO A 84 5.57 -7.42 -4.95
N ALA A 85 5.44 -7.96 -6.17
CA ALA A 85 6.59 -8.43 -6.95
C ALA A 85 7.45 -7.25 -7.42
N ILE A 86 6.82 -6.18 -7.91
CA ILE A 86 7.52 -4.96 -8.36
C ILE A 86 8.21 -4.29 -7.17
N ALA A 87 7.51 -4.11 -6.05
CA ALA A 87 8.06 -3.51 -4.83
C ALA A 87 9.25 -4.31 -4.30
N THR A 88 9.15 -5.65 -4.32
CA THR A 88 10.27 -6.54 -3.97
C THR A 88 11.46 -6.30 -4.88
N GLY A 89 11.25 -6.24 -6.21
CA GLY A 89 12.30 -5.96 -7.18
C GLY A 89 12.98 -4.61 -6.94
N VAL A 90 12.21 -3.56 -6.70
CA VAL A 90 12.71 -2.22 -6.37
C VAL A 90 13.57 -2.25 -5.11
N LYS A 91 13.09 -2.92 -4.05
CA LYS A 91 13.82 -3.02 -2.78
C LYS A 91 15.12 -3.83 -2.91
N VAL A 92 15.09 -4.92 -3.68
CA VAL A 92 16.29 -5.75 -3.94
C VAL A 92 17.31 -4.99 -4.78
N ALA A 93 16.86 -4.25 -5.80
CA ALA A 93 17.75 -3.46 -6.66
C ALA A 93 18.39 -2.29 -5.90
N ASN A 94 17.68 -1.68 -4.96
CA ASN A 94 18.23 -0.63 -4.13
C ASN A 94 17.70 -0.74 -2.67
N PRO A 95 18.41 -1.48 -1.80
CA PRO A 95 18.00 -1.68 -0.41
C PRO A 95 17.89 -0.41 0.43
N LYS A 96 18.49 0.70 -0.03
CA LYS A 96 18.44 1.99 0.68
C LYS A 96 17.13 2.74 0.48
N LEU A 97 16.27 2.33 -0.44
CA LEU A 97 14.97 2.96 -0.67
C LEU A 97 13.98 2.62 0.44
N SER A 98 13.15 3.58 0.79
CA SER A 98 11.91 3.39 1.54
C SER A 98 10.80 3.07 0.55
N VAL A 99 10.50 1.78 0.38
CA VAL A 99 9.53 1.31 -0.60
C VAL A 99 8.17 1.15 0.05
N TRP A 100 7.17 1.77 -0.54
CA TRP A 100 5.77 1.77 -0.11
C TRP A 100 4.91 1.14 -1.20
N GLN A 101 4.28 0.02 -0.87
CA GLN A 101 3.32 -0.63 -1.76
C GLN A 101 1.91 -0.18 -1.40
N VAL A 102 1.16 0.30 -2.38
CA VAL A 102 -0.26 0.67 -2.22
C VAL A 102 -1.12 -0.30 -3.01
N THR A 103 -2.12 -0.88 -2.36
CA THR A 103 -2.97 -1.89 -2.96
C THR A 103 -4.38 -1.88 -2.35
N GLY A 104 -5.38 -2.25 -3.12
CA GLY A 104 -6.71 -2.56 -2.62
C GLY A 104 -6.84 -4.03 -2.22
N ASP A 105 -7.89 -4.35 -1.49
CA ASP A 105 -8.21 -5.73 -1.09
C ASP A 105 -8.38 -6.66 -2.29
N GLY A 106 -9.09 -6.24 -3.32
CA GLY A 106 -9.23 -7.01 -4.56
C GLY A 106 -7.91 -7.18 -5.32
N ASP A 107 -7.09 -6.14 -5.37
CA ASP A 107 -5.76 -6.17 -6.00
C ASP A 107 -4.80 -7.10 -5.26
N ALA A 108 -4.75 -7.00 -3.93
CA ALA A 108 -3.82 -7.77 -3.11
C ALA A 108 -4.24 -9.22 -2.91
N LEU A 109 -5.52 -9.48 -2.65
CA LEU A 109 -5.99 -10.75 -2.10
C LEU A 109 -6.69 -11.65 -3.12
N ALA A 110 -7.13 -11.11 -4.27
CA ALA A 110 -7.60 -11.91 -5.39
C ALA A 110 -6.40 -12.32 -6.26
N ILE A 111 -6.22 -11.66 -7.39
CA ILE A 111 -5.14 -12.02 -8.34
C ILE A 111 -3.74 -11.84 -7.75
N GLY A 112 -3.58 -10.94 -6.79
CA GLY A 112 -2.32 -10.67 -6.09
C GLY A 112 -2.00 -11.61 -4.93
N GLY A 113 -2.94 -12.47 -4.50
CA GLY A 113 -2.82 -13.25 -3.26
C GLY A 113 -1.53 -14.03 -3.12
N ASN A 114 -1.10 -14.70 -4.18
CA ASN A 114 0.17 -15.41 -4.20
C ASN A 114 1.38 -14.48 -3.95
N HIS A 115 1.43 -13.34 -4.63
CA HIS A 115 2.54 -12.38 -4.49
C HIS A 115 2.53 -11.70 -3.12
N PHE A 116 1.33 -11.40 -2.60
CA PHE A 116 1.16 -10.82 -1.27
C PHE A 116 1.69 -11.76 -0.19
N ILE A 117 1.22 -13.01 -0.19
CA ILE A 117 1.66 -14.05 0.77
C ILE A 117 3.17 -14.26 0.69
N HIS A 118 3.74 -14.33 -0.50
CA HIS A 118 5.18 -14.52 -0.65
C HIS A 118 6.02 -13.31 -0.25
N ALA A 119 5.54 -12.08 -0.44
CA ALA A 119 6.22 -10.88 0.06
C ALA A 119 6.25 -10.86 1.60
N VAL A 120 5.12 -11.18 2.23
CA VAL A 120 5.01 -11.29 3.69
C VAL A 120 5.89 -12.42 4.22
N ARG A 121 5.78 -13.62 3.63
CA ARG A 121 6.56 -14.80 4.04
C ARG A 121 8.06 -14.58 3.97
N ARG A 122 8.54 -13.84 2.98
CA ARG A 122 9.96 -13.50 2.83
C ARG A 122 10.41 -12.32 3.69
N ASN A 123 9.47 -11.70 4.40
CA ASN A 123 9.73 -10.50 5.20
C ASN A 123 10.50 -9.43 4.44
N ILE A 124 10.04 -9.15 3.23
CA ILE A 124 10.65 -8.10 2.41
C ILE A 124 10.47 -6.75 3.12
N ASP A 125 11.54 -5.99 3.23
CA ASP A 125 11.54 -4.66 3.88
C ASP A 125 10.83 -3.61 3.01
N ILE A 126 9.49 -3.72 2.95
CA ILE A 126 8.56 -2.81 2.28
C ILE A 126 7.41 -2.45 3.21
N ASN A 127 6.86 -1.27 3.03
CA ASN A 127 5.66 -0.83 3.76
C ASN A 127 4.43 -1.10 2.91
N ILE A 128 3.48 -1.90 3.38
CA ILE A 128 2.27 -2.23 2.62
C ILE A 128 1.08 -1.45 3.18
N LEU A 129 0.50 -0.59 2.34
CA LEU A 129 -0.76 0.11 2.61
C LEU A 129 -1.88 -0.67 1.89
N LEU A 130 -2.61 -1.49 2.65
CA LEU A 130 -3.76 -2.24 2.16
C LEU A 130 -5.05 -1.47 2.44
N PHE A 131 -5.71 -1.03 1.38
CA PHE A 131 -6.99 -0.32 1.41
C PHE A 131 -8.14 -1.33 1.33
N ASN A 132 -8.70 -1.67 2.47
CA ASN A 132 -9.80 -2.64 2.54
C ASN A 132 -11.16 -1.92 2.50
N ASN A 133 -11.78 -1.86 1.33
CA ASN A 133 -13.10 -1.28 1.12
C ASN A 133 -14.18 -2.31 0.78
N GLU A 134 -13.84 -3.59 0.79
CA GLU A 134 -14.74 -4.73 0.54
C GLU A 134 -15.46 -4.67 -0.82
N ILE A 135 -14.82 -4.08 -1.86
CA ILE A 135 -15.42 -3.92 -3.19
C ILE A 135 -14.38 -3.58 -4.27
N TYR A 136 -14.60 -4.03 -5.50
CA TYR A 136 -13.94 -3.48 -6.68
C TYR A 136 -14.63 -2.18 -7.11
N GLY A 137 -14.19 -1.05 -6.55
CA GLY A 137 -14.82 0.25 -6.81
C GLY A 137 -14.56 0.78 -8.22
N LEU A 138 -13.34 0.64 -8.73
CA LEU A 138 -12.94 1.14 -10.05
C LEU A 138 -13.78 0.52 -11.18
N THR A 139 -14.13 -0.74 -11.07
CA THR A 139 -14.90 -1.51 -12.05
C THR A 139 -16.41 -1.53 -11.77
N LYS A 140 -16.88 -0.62 -10.92
CA LYS A 140 -18.29 -0.34 -10.63
C LYS A 140 -19.02 -1.36 -9.73
N GLY A 141 -18.29 -2.04 -8.84
CA GLY A 141 -18.91 -2.63 -7.67
C GLY A 141 -19.03 -4.14 -7.64
N GLN A 142 -18.10 -4.89 -8.24
CA GLN A 142 -18.00 -6.33 -8.02
C GLN A 142 -17.58 -6.61 -6.56
N TYR A 143 -17.95 -7.77 -6.04
CA TYR A 143 -17.46 -8.20 -4.73
C TYR A 143 -15.96 -8.48 -4.77
N SER A 144 -15.28 -8.20 -3.67
CA SER A 144 -13.85 -8.46 -3.46
C SER A 144 -13.67 -9.65 -2.52
N PRO A 145 -12.45 -10.19 -2.37
CA PRO A 145 -12.20 -11.29 -1.44
C PRO A 145 -12.53 -11.01 0.02
N THR A 146 -12.68 -9.74 0.41
CA THR A 146 -13.05 -9.33 1.78
C THR A 146 -14.53 -8.95 1.90
N SER A 147 -15.29 -9.03 0.82
CA SER A 147 -16.74 -8.77 0.83
C SER A 147 -17.48 -9.78 1.71
N LYS A 148 -18.46 -9.31 2.44
CA LYS A 148 -19.27 -10.15 3.33
C LYS A 148 -20.00 -11.25 2.58
N LEU A 149 -20.11 -12.42 3.18
CA LEU A 149 -20.92 -13.52 2.68
C LEU A 149 -22.36 -13.04 2.38
N GLY A 150 -22.92 -13.45 1.25
CA GLY A 150 -24.24 -13.05 0.81
C GLY A 150 -24.34 -11.65 0.18
N LYS A 151 -23.24 -10.93 0.00
CA LYS A 151 -23.26 -9.61 -0.62
C LYS A 151 -23.76 -9.68 -2.06
N VAL A 152 -24.85 -8.99 -2.34
CA VAL A 152 -25.46 -8.89 -3.67
C VAL A 152 -24.74 -7.80 -4.47
N THR A 153 -24.36 -8.11 -5.69
CA THR A 153 -23.79 -7.18 -6.67
C THR A 153 -24.35 -7.45 -8.06
N LYS A 154 -24.06 -6.58 -9.04
CA LYS A 154 -24.50 -6.82 -10.42
C LYS A 154 -23.98 -8.12 -11.02
N THR A 155 -22.78 -8.56 -10.62
CA THR A 155 -22.14 -9.81 -11.07
C THR A 155 -22.42 -11.00 -10.17
N SER A 156 -23.05 -10.78 -9.03
CA SER A 156 -23.45 -11.79 -8.05
C SER A 156 -24.87 -11.51 -7.57
N PRO A 157 -25.89 -11.67 -8.45
CA PRO A 157 -27.27 -11.27 -8.16
C PRO A 157 -27.93 -12.12 -7.06
N PHE A 158 -27.41 -13.31 -6.81
CA PHE A 158 -27.88 -14.21 -5.73
C PHE A 158 -27.04 -14.12 -4.44
N GLY A 159 -26.11 -13.16 -4.38
CA GLY A 159 -25.17 -13.01 -3.28
C GLY A 159 -23.90 -13.84 -3.45
N THR A 160 -22.88 -13.45 -2.68
CA THR A 160 -21.59 -14.18 -2.64
C THR A 160 -21.73 -15.42 -1.77
N ILE A 161 -21.09 -16.53 -2.18
CA ILE A 161 -21.07 -17.80 -1.45
C ILE A 161 -19.72 -18.06 -0.77
N GLU A 162 -18.76 -17.19 -0.99
CA GLU A 162 -17.41 -17.31 -0.44
C GLU A 162 -17.32 -16.60 0.91
N HIS A 163 -16.59 -17.21 1.86
CA HIS A 163 -16.26 -16.55 3.10
C HIS A 163 -15.18 -15.49 2.86
N PRO A 164 -15.30 -14.29 3.47
CA PRO A 164 -14.33 -13.23 3.28
C PRO A 164 -12.98 -13.58 3.89
N PHE A 165 -11.91 -13.18 3.20
CA PHE A 165 -10.59 -13.13 3.81
C PHE A 165 -10.53 -12.07 4.90
N ASN A 166 -9.86 -12.42 6.00
CA ASN A 166 -9.42 -11.46 7.01
C ASN A 166 -7.93 -11.15 6.78
N PRO A 167 -7.58 -9.96 6.27
CA PRO A 167 -6.16 -9.63 6.03
C PRO A 167 -5.32 -9.64 7.30
N GLY A 168 -5.93 -9.28 8.45
CA GLY A 168 -5.27 -9.27 9.75
C GLY A 168 -4.90 -10.66 10.25
N GLU A 169 -5.61 -11.70 9.83
CA GLU A 169 -5.28 -13.10 10.13
C GLU A 169 -4.34 -13.70 9.08
N LEU A 170 -4.51 -13.33 7.83
CA LEU A 170 -3.70 -13.86 6.72
C LEU A 170 -2.22 -13.50 6.86
N VAL A 171 -1.90 -12.30 7.34
CA VAL A 171 -0.51 -11.84 7.50
C VAL A 171 0.26 -12.67 8.54
N PRO A 172 -0.22 -12.87 9.78
CA PRO A 172 0.44 -13.72 10.76
C PRO A 172 0.60 -15.18 10.30
N VAL A 173 -0.41 -15.74 9.62
CA VAL A 173 -0.33 -17.10 9.07
C VAL A 173 0.72 -17.22 7.97
N SER A 174 0.85 -16.20 7.12
CA SER A 174 1.84 -16.16 6.05
C SER A 174 3.27 -15.94 6.56
N TYR A 175 3.43 -15.29 7.72
CA TYR A 175 4.70 -15.02 8.39
C TYR A 175 4.86 -15.85 9.66
N THR A 176 4.96 -17.15 9.50
CA THR A 176 4.93 -18.15 10.59
C THR A 176 6.04 -18.00 11.63
N HIS A 177 7.12 -17.27 11.34
CA HIS A 177 8.26 -17.12 12.23
C HIS A 177 8.35 -15.75 12.92
N LEU A 178 7.32 -14.90 12.83
CA LEU A 178 7.23 -13.64 13.58
C LEU A 178 7.53 -13.86 15.07
N ARG A 179 6.96 -14.92 15.65
CA ARG A 179 7.21 -15.31 17.04
C ARG A 179 8.64 -15.78 17.32
N ALA A 180 9.28 -16.44 16.35
CA ALA A 180 10.62 -16.96 16.53
C ALA A 180 11.67 -15.84 16.59
N HIS A 181 11.45 -14.71 15.95
CA HIS A 181 12.32 -13.54 16.01
C HIS A 181 12.20 -12.80 17.35
N GLU A 182 10.99 -12.74 17.90
CA GLU A 182 10.74 -12.06 19.18
C GLU A 182 11.27 -12.84 20.37
N THR A 183 11.41 -14.17 20.25
CA THR A 183 11.86 -15.04 21.33
C THR A 183 13.37 -15.28 21.34
N ARG A 184 14.11 -14.78 20.35
CA ARG A 184 15.57 -14.95 20.23
C ARG A 184 16.39 -13.73 20.66
N ARG A 185 15.78 -12.80 21.40
CA ARG A 185 16.48 -11.69 22.04
C ARG A 185 16.71 -11.97 23.50
#